data_2f52c28e4fb94f59b043e94ce4073b2d
#
_entry.id   2f52c28e4fb94f59b043e94ce4073b2d
#
_cell.length_a   1.000
_cell.length_b   1.000
_cell.length_c   1.000
_cell.angle_alpha   90.00
_cell.angle_beta   90.00
_cell.angle_gamma   90.00
#
_symmetry.space_group_name_H-M   'P 1'
#
loop_
_entity.id
_entity.type
_entity.pdbx_description
1 polymer ?
#
loop_
_entity_poly.entity_id
_entity_poly.type
_entity_poly.pdbx_seq_one_letter_code
_entity_poly.pdbx_strand_id
1 'polypeptide(L)'
;MKKEDVENIRRAMCTLPEQSPKKNYEYQDDVTSISVKMIDFPKNPYKPIVNSVTATWGNGELGFDNGSCNKWSKISPENRFRVVLSCLTGNTLPQAQEALQFQFEVNGLARHDFDQHARSRIGSYFCSIGSRDNCKSDAPFLLYLDIIDKIDKDENYRLKVENWIKMSKDLYEETVNMGESSWQSARAFLPQCVNHSYIFGMNFLALRGQMNRRLMACEQEGIVALHWYIRDLIDMEFPFLASFLKPACDNAKRCIYMEGPEGMTKYFSNLFDGCGRWEVKNKENSEYKEFNKSCTDYNRLKELGVPVVDKDCFNKYSESDFEKLDQKDRKLFEEK
;
A
#
# COMPACT_ATOMS: atom_id res chain seq x y z
N MET A 1 -27.30 17.13 -20.75
CA MET A 1 -27.01 15.72 -20.46
C MET A 1 -28.06 15.20 -19.51
N LYS A 2 -28.63 14.03 -19.72
CA LYS A 2 -29.66 13.46 -18.83
C LYS A 2 -28.97 12.94 -17.55
N LYS A 3 -29.70 12.92 -16.43
CA LYS A 3 -29.20 12.42 -15.13
C LYS A 3 -28.61 11.00 -15.23
N GLU A 4 -29.16 10.23 -16.15
CA GLU A 4 -28.76 8.86 -16.51
C GLU A 4 -27.38 8.79 -17.21
N ASP A 5 -27.04 9.81 -18.01
CA ASP A 5 -25.72 9.91 -18.66
C ASP A 5 -24.61 10.24 -17.64
N VAL A 6 -24.96 11.03 -16.61
CA VAL A 6 -24.03 11.37 -15.51
C VAL A 6 -23.75 10.13 -14.66
N GLU A 7 -24.79 9.35 -14.39
CA GLU A 7 -24.65 8.10 -13.63
C GLU A 7 -23.86 7.04 -14.39
N ASN A 8 -24.02 7.01 -15.73
CA ASN A 8 -23.23 6.14 -16.60
C ASN A 8 -21.78 6.60 -16.73
N ILE A 9 -21.51 7.91 -16.75
CA ILE A 9 -20.14 8.45 -16.72
C ILE A 9 -19.52 8.23 -15.34
N ARG A 10 -20.27 8.42 -14.26
CA ARG A 10 -19.85 8.13 -12.90
C ARG A 10 -19.53 6.62 -12.74
N ARG A 11 -20.35 5.74 -13.29
CA ARG A 11 -20.07 4.31 -13.37
C ARG A 11 -18.87 4.02 -14.26
N ALA A 12 -18.68 4.68 -15.39
CA ALA A 12 -17.52 4.50 -16.26
C ALA A 12 -16.23 5.08 -15.65
N MET A 13 -16.32 6.11 -14.82
CA MET A 13 -15.21 6.67 -14.04
C MET A 13 -14.90 5.83 -12.79
N CYS A 14 -15.89 5.08 -12.29
CA CYS A 14 -15.85 4.22 -11.11
C CYS A 14 -16.31 2.80 -11.46
N THR A 15 -16.15 2.31 -12.70
CA THR A 15 -16.63 0.96 -13.04
C THR A 15 -15.84 -0.08 -12.29
N LEU A 16 -16.55 -0.64 -11.36
CA LEU A 16 -16.26 -1.93 -10.78
C LEU A 16 -16.49 -3.00 -11.84
N PRO A 17 -15.54 -3.90 -12.05
CA PRO A 17 -15.92 -5.21 -12.52
C PRO A 17 -16.99 -5.75 -11.56
N GLU A 18 -18.02 -6.43 -12.09
CA GLU A 18 -19.04 -7.09 -11.28
C GLU A 18 -18.42 -7.72 -10.05
N GLN A 19 -19.00 -7.48 -8.87
CA GLN A 19 -18.48 -7.91 -7.58
C GLN A 19 -18.12 -9.39 -7.63
N SER A 20 -16.88 -9.65 -7.94
CA SER A 20 -16.34 -11.00 -7.76
C SER A 20 -16.35 -11.28 -6.27
N PRO A 21 -16.88 -12.42 -5.82
CA PRO A 21 -16.86 -12.75 -4.40
C PRO A 21 -15.42 -12.61 -3.89
N LYS A 22 -15.23 -11.91 -2.75
CA LYS A 22 -13.93 -11.72 -2.13
C LYS A 22 -13.27 -13.09 -1.98
N LYS A 23 -12.28 -13.36 -2.83
CA LYS A 23 -11.44 -14.54 -2.68
C LYS A 23 -10.43 -14.23 -1.59
N ASN A 24 -9.98 -15.26 -0.88
CA ASN A 24 -8.82 -15.12 0.00
C ASN A 24 -7.72 -14.41 -0.77
N TYR A 25 -7.04 -13.43 -0.13
CA TYR A 25 -5.94 -12.63 -0.69
C TYR A 25 -6.29 -11.62 -1.79
N GLU A 26 -7.57 -11.35 -2.02
CA GLU A 26 -8.03 -10.33 -2.95
C GLU A 26 -8.76 -9.22 -2.19
N TYR A 27 -8.39 -7.97 -2.46
CA TYR A 27 -9.05 -6.81 -1.91
C TYR A 27 -9.44 -5.84 -3.02
N GLN A 28 -10.70 -5.39 -2.99
CA GLN A 28 -11.21 -4.44 -3.96
C GLN A 28 -11.86 -3.27 -3.22
N ASP A 29 -11.48 -2.06 -3.61
CA ASP A 29 -12.08 -0.82 -3.14
C ASP A 29 -13.10 -0.32 -4.15
N ASP A 30 -14.35 -0.26 -3.73
CA ASP A 30 -15.48 0.15 -4.57
C ASP A 30 -15.43 1.65 -4.93
N VAL A 31 -14.76 2.47 -4.12
CA VAL A 31 -14.72 3.91 -4.31
C VAL A 31 -13.57 4.35 -5.22
N THR A 32 -12.40 3.79 -5.02
CA THR A 32 -11.20 4.12 -5.81
C THR A 32 -11.01 3.17 -6.99
N SER A 33 -11.81 2.11 -7.09
CA SER A 33 -11.67 1.04 -8.08
C SER A 33 -10.31 0.36 -8.07
N ILE A 34 -9.60 0.41 -6.96
CA ILE A 34 -8.34 -0.30 -6.76
C ILE A 34 -8.64 -1.74 -6.35
N SER A 35 -8.01 -2.69 -7.04
CA SER A 35 -8.04 -4.10 -6.66
C SER A 35 -6.63 -4.57 -6.38
N VAL A 36 -6.44 -5.23 -5.25
CA VAL A 36 -5.15 -5.78 -4.82
C VAL A 36 -5.32 -7.25 -4.47
N LYS A 37 -4.42 -8.07 -5.00
CA LYS A 37 -4.39 -9.50 -4.72
C LYS A 37 -2.99 -9.92 -4.33
N MET A 38 -2.83 -10.62 -3.23
CA MET A 38 -1.58 -11.29 -2.87
C MET A 38 -1.50 -12.62 -3.61
N ILE A 39 -0.58 -12.73 -4.58
CA ILE A 39 -0.51 -13.87 -5.51
C ILE A 39 0.56 -14.88 -5.14
N ASP A 40 1.60 -14.47 -4.41
CA ASP A 40 2.62 -15.36 -3.86
C ASP A 40 3.18 -14.83 -2.55
N PHE A 41 3.43 -15.74 -1.61
CA PHE A 41 3.96 -15.45 -0.28
C PHE A 41 4.54 -16.72 0.37
N PRO A 42 5.46 -16.60 1.35
CA PRO A 42 6.07 -17.76 2.01
C PRO A 42 5.03 -18.55 2.81
N LYS A 43 5.02 -19.87 2.66
CA LYS A 43 4.12 -20.75 3.45
C LYS A 43 4.35 -20.62 4.95
N ASN A 44 5.60 -20.50 5.38
CA ASN A 44 5.99 -20.20 6.75
C ASN A 44 7.04 -19.08 6.72
N PRO A 45 6.67 -17.83 7.00
CA PRO A 45 7.59 -16.69 6.91
C PRO A 45 8.60 -16.64 8.06
N TYR A 46 8.35 -17.35 9.16
CA TYR A 46 9.21 -17.31 10.34
C TYR A 46 10.44 -18.20 10.20
N LYS A 47 10.30 -19.30 9.48
CA LYS A 47 11.39 -20.27 9.29
C LYS A 47 12.63 -19.70 8.59
N PRO A 48 12.52 -18.94 7.48
CA PRO A 48 13.67 -18.26 6.87
C PRO A 48 14.36 -17.27 7.81
N ILE A 49 13.59 -16.50 8.60
CA ILE A 49 14.16 -15.55 9.57
C ILE A 49 14.97 -16.30 10.63
N VAL A 50 14.39 -17.32 11.26
CA VAL A 50 15.07 -18.10 12.31
C VAL A 50 16.34 -18.74 11.76
N ASN A 51 16.26 -19.35 10.58
CA ASN A 51 17.42 -19.98 9.95
C ASN A 51 18.53 -18.98 9.64
N SER A 52 18.19 -17.79 9.11
CA SER A 52 19.16 -16.74 8.78
C SER A 52 19.80 -16.15 10.04
N VAL A 53 19.01 -15.82 11.07
CA VAL A 53 19.54 -15.28 12.32
C VAL A 53 20.43 -16.28 13.03
N THR A 54 19.97 -17.54 13.15
CA THR A 54 20.75 -18.57 13.87
C THR A 54 21.97 -19.06 13.11
N ALA A 55 22.01 -18.91 11.79
CA ALA A 55 23.23 -19.17 11.01
C ALA A 55 24.39 -18.28 11.45
N THR A 56 24.13 -17.03 11.84
CA THR A 56 25.16 -16.11 12.31
C THR A 56 25.68 -16.44 13.72
N TRP A 57 24.98 -17.27 14.47
CA TRP A 57 25.38 -17.69 15.83
C TRP A 57 26.14 -19.04 15.85
N GLY A 58 26.43 -19.59 14.68
CA GLY A 58 27.16 -20.85 14.56
C GLY A 58 28.67 -20.69 14.69
N ASN A 59 29.37 -21.78 15.05
CA ASN A 59 30.83 -21.83 15.19
C ASN A 59 31.57 -21.92 13.85
N GLY A 60 31.08 -21.28 12.79
CA GLY A 60 31.76 -21.19 11.48
C GLY A 60 31.47 -22.35 10.51
N GLU A 61 30.83 -23.42 10.93
CA GLU A 61 30.40 -24.49 10.04
C GLU A 61 28.92 -24.34 9.67
N LEU A 62 28.67 -23.78 8.51
CA LEU A 62 27.40 -24.01 7.80
C LEU A 62 27.46 -25.43 7.26
N GLY A 63 27.09 -26.43 8.07
CA GLY A 63 27.12 -27.83 7.66
C GLY A 63 26.17 -28.09 6.50
N PHE A 64 26.71 -28.13 5.30
CA PHE A 64 25.96 -28.54 4.11
C PHE A 64 25.75 -30.06 4.06
N ASP A 65 26.49 -30.81 4.83
CA ASP A 65 26.34 -32.26 4.93
C ASP A 65 25.37 -32.64 6.05
N ASN A 66 24.36 -33.41 5.72
CA ASN A 66 23.33 -33.98 6.61
C ASN A 66 22.10 -33.13 6.95
N GLY A 67 21.72 -32.15 6.14
CA GLY A 67 20.48 -31.42 6.37
C GLY A 67 20.46 -30.57 7.66
N SER A 68 21.61 -30.31 8.24
CA SER A 68 21.75 -29.62 9.52
C SER A 68 21.61 -28.08 9.44
N CYS A 69 21.41 -27.50 8.24
CA CYS A 69 20.93 -26.12 8.11
C CYS A 69 19.52 -25.93 8.69
N ASN A 70 18.84 -26.99 9.04
CA ASN A 70 17.51 -26.90 9.64
C ASN A 70 17.60 -26.68 11.16
N LYS A 71 18.19 -25.56 11.57
CA LYS A 71 18.21 -25.16 12.99
C LYS A 71 16.80 -24.93 13.53
N TRP A 72 15.83 -24.69 12.64
CA TRP A 72 14.43 -24.54 12.99
C TRP A 72 13.94 -25.71 13.84
N SER A 73 14.14 -26.96 13.40
CA SER A 73 13.66 -28.16 14.11
C SER A 73 14.28 -28.40 15.48
N LYS A 74 15.43 -27.75 15.76
CA LYS A 74 16.18 -27.89 17.02
C LYS A 74 15.83 -26.82 18.06
N ILE A 75 15.02 -25.82 17.69
CA ILE A 75 14.66 -24.70 18.54
C ILE A 75 13.20 -24.87 18.96
N SER A 76 12.88 -24.61 20.23
CA SER A 76 11.49 -24.66 20.70
C SER A 76 10.64 -23.55 20.04
N PRO A 77 9.33 -23.75 19.90
CA PRO A 77 8.42 -22.75 19.32
C PRO A 77 8.55 -21.36 19.96
N GLU A 78 8.64 -21.28 21.28
CA GLU A 78 8.78 -20.04 22.03
C GLU A 78 10.12 -19.33 21.71
N ASN A 79 11.20 -20.10 21.57
CA ASN A 79 12.50 -19.52 21.21
C ASN A 79 12.54 -19.11 19.74
N ARG A 80 11.86 -19.82 18.81
CA ARG A 80 11.66 -19.37 17.43
C ARG A 80 10.96 -18.02 17.40
N PHE A 81 9.87 -17.87 18.18
CA PHE A 81 9.14 -16.63 18.31
C PHE A 81 10.05 -15.49 18.83
N ARG A 82 10.83 -15.71 19.89
CA ARG A 82 11.77 -14.73 20.43
C ARG A 82 12.81 -14.28 19.40
N VAL A 83 13.34 -15.22 18.61
CA VAL A 83 14.30 -14.90 17.53
C VAL A 83 13.63 -14.02 16.47
N VAL A 84 12.44 -14.37 16.02
CA VAL A 84 11.69 -13.58 15.03
C VAL A 84 11.34 -12.22 15.59
N LEU A 85 10.82 -12.13 16.81
CA LEU A 85 10.48 -10.88 17.48
C LEU A 85 11.72 -9.96 17.57
N SER A 86 12.86 -10.50 17.99
CA SER A 86 14.13 -9.77 18.08
C SER A 86 14.59 -9.23 16.71
N CYS A 87 14.42 -10.03 15.65
CA CYS A 87 14.70 -9.59 14.28
C CYS A 87 13.74 -8.47 13.83
N LEU A 88 12.45 -8.62 14.07
CA LEU A 88 11.43 -7.65 13.69
C LEU A 88 11.51 -6.35 14.49
N THR A 89 11.97 -6.38 15.73
CA THR A 89 12.20 -5.19 16.56
C THR A 89 13.54 -4.50 16.27
N GLY A 90 14.40 -5.12 15.46
CA GLY A 90 15.72 -4.57 15.10
C GLY A 90 16.82 -4.83 16.14
N ASN A 91 16.56 -5.68 17.13
CA ASN A 91 17.53 -6.03 18.16
C ASN A 91 18.57 -7.04 17.67
N THR A 92 18.25 -7.79 16.62
CA THR A 92 19.19 -8.71 15.94
C THR A 92 18.96 -8.66 14.43
N LEU A 93 19.90 -9.04 13.65
CA LEU A 93 20.02 -9.17 12.19
C LEU A 93 18.75 -8.80 11.39
N PRO A 94 18.38 -7.51 11.27
CA PRO A 94 17.16 -7.11 10.58
C PRO A 94 17.14 -7.50 9.10
N GLN A 95 18.30 -7.72 8.48
CA GLN A 95 18.47 -8.16 7.09
C GLN A 95 17.84 -9.55 6.86
N ALA A 96 17.66 -10.38 7.88
CA ALA A 96 16.98 -11.66 7.74
C ALA A 96 15.54 -11.54 7.21
N GLN A 97 14.92 -10.36 7.35
CA GLN A 97 13.61 -10.03 6.78
C GLN A 97 13.62 -9.96 5.24
N GLU A 98 14.79 -9.78 4.61
CA GLU A 98 14.92 -9.76 3.14
C GLU A 98 14.65 -11.13 2.51
N ALA A 99 14.76 -12.21 3.29
CA ALA A 99 14.42 -13.56 2.84
C ALA A 99 12.91 -13.76 2.60
N LEU A 100 12.07 -12.88 3.12
CA LEU A 100 10.62 -12.94 2.96
C LEU A 100 10.19 -12.16 1.74
N GLN A 101 9.73 -12.85 0.70
CA GLN A 101 9.24 -12.26 -0.53
C GLN A 101 7.72 -12.37 -0.60
N PHE A 102 7.07 -11.25 -0.93
CA PHE A 102 5.65 -11.17 -1.20
C PHE A 102 5.43 -10.66 -2.61
N GLN A 103 4.44 -11.20 -3.31
CA GLN A 103 4.09 -10.77 -4.65
C GLN A 103 2.62 -10.38 -4.72
N PHE A 104 2.34 -9.25 -5.36
CA PHE A 104 1.00 -8.68 -5.46
C PHE A 104 0.67 -8.34 -6.92
N GLU A 105 -0.58 -8.55 -7.28
CA GLU A 105 -1.21 -8.01 -8.46
C GLU A 105 -2.04 -6.80 -8.05
N VAL A 106 -1.87 -5.68 -8.76
CA VAL A 106 -2.60 -4.43 -8.53
C VAL A 106 -3.28 -4.02 -9.82
N ASN A 107 -4.57 -3.76 -9.74
CA ASN A 107 -5.38 -3.26 -10.83
C ASN A 107 -6.10 -1.98 -10.39
N GLY A 108 -6.34 -1.07 -11.33
CA GLY A 108 -7.13 0.12 -11.09
C GLY A 108 -6.38 1.30 -10.46
N LEU A 109 -5.09 1.19 -10.17
CA LEU A 109 -4.32 2.30 -9.63
C LEU A 109 -4.07 3.37 -10.70
N ALA A 110 -4.12 4.66 -10.33
CA ALA A 110 -3.78 5.72 -11.27
C ALA A 110 -2.29 5.69 -11.66
N ARG A 111 -1.97 6.11 -12.86
CA ARG A 111 -0.59 6.15 -13.37
C ARG A 111 0.36 6.92 -12.46
N HIS A 112 -0.05 8.07 -11.96
CA HIS A 112 0.78 8.89 -11.08
C HIS A 112 1.05 8.22 -9.72
N ASP A 113 0.12 7.41 -9.22
CA ASP A 113 0.34 6.59 -8.01
C ASP A 113 1.33 5.48 -8.27
N PHE A 114 1.20 4.79 -9.42
CA PHE A 114 2.17 3.78 -9.83
C PHE A 114 3.57 4.37 -9.92
N ASP A 115 3.73 5.56 -10.51
CA ASP A 115 5.03 6.23 -10.66
C ASP A 115 5.66 6.57 -9.30
N GLN A 116 4.85 6.84 -8.28
CA GLN A 116 5.33 6.98 -6.89
C GLN A 116 5.70 5.64 -6.26
N HIS A 117 4.86 4.61 -6.46
CA HIS A 117 5.10 3.28 -5.91
C HIS A 117 6.39 2.67 -6.49
N ALA A 118 6.59 2.76 -7.79
CA ALA A 118 7.73 2.23 -8.52
C ALA A 118 9.09 2.92 -8.21
N ARG A 119 9.09 4.01 -7.45
CA ARG A 119 10.35 4.63 -6.97
C ARG A 119 11.05 3.82 -5.88
N SER A 120 10.35 2.94 -5.20
CA SER A 120 10.94 2.02 -4.23
C SER A 120 11.62 0.86 -4.96
N ARG A 121 12.93 0.98 -5.20
CA ARG A 121 13.67 0.03 -6.04
C ARG A 121 14.50 -0.99 -5.27
N ILE A 122 14.75 -0.76 -3.99
CA ILE A 122 15.55 -1.66 -3.16
C ILE A 122 14.65 -2.76 -2.62
N GLY A 123 15.02 -4.01 -2.90
CA GLY A 123 14.26 -5.19 -2.45
C GLY A 123 12.91 -5.38 -3.13
N SER A 124 12.70 -4.77 -4.32
CA SER A 124 11.46 -4.83 -5.07
C SER A 124 11.67 -4.94 -6.57
N TYR A 125 10.66 -5.42 -7.29
CA TYR A 125 10.55 -5.35 -8.74
C TYR A 125 9.12 -5.03 -9.15
N PHE A 126 8.96 -4.45 -10.35
CA PHE A 126 7.67 -4.02 -10.90
C PHE A 126 7.56 -4.47 -12.35
N CYS A 127 6.48 -5.18 -12.68
CA CYS A 127 6.11 -5.61 -14.02
C CYS A 127 4.76 -5.02 -14.37
N SER A 128 4.76 -3.96 -15.17
CA SER A 128 3.53 -3.24 -15.51
C SER A 128 3.05 -3.57 -16.91
N ILE A 129 1.73 -3.50 -17.12
CA ILE A 129 1.13 -3.55 -18.45
C ILE A 129 1.57 -2.30 -19.22
N GLY A 130 2.34 -2.52 -20.29
CA GLY A 130 2.83 -1.43 -21.12
C GLY A 130 1.70 -0.78 -21.92
N SER A 131 1.60 0.55 -21.90
CA SER A 131 0.72 1.30 -22.80
C SER A 131 1.27 1.38 -24.23
N ARG A 132 2.47 0.83 -24.45
CA ARG A 132 3.08 0.75 -25.78
C ARG A 132 2.46 -0.35 -26.63
N ASP A 133 2.13 -1.48 -26.01
CA ASP A 133 1.72 -2.70 -26.69
C ASP A 133 0.23 -3.02 -26.43
N ASN A 134 -0.48 -2.15 -25.69
CA ASN A 134 -1.88 -2.32 -25.34
C ASN A 134 -2.66 -1.03 -25.59
N CYS A 135 -3.77 -1.14 -26.31
CA CYS A 135 -4.71 -0.05 -26.49
C CYS A 135 -5.34 0.34 -25.15
N LYS A 136 -5.50 1.63 -24.93
CA LYS A 136 -6.05 2.22 -23.72
C LYS A 136 -7.32 3.05 -23.96
N SER A 137 -7.97 2.90 -25.12
CA SER A 137 -9.18 3.65 -25.48
C SER A 137 -10.28 3.50 -24.42
N ASP A 138 -10.46 2.29 -23.90
CA ASP A 138 -11.50 1.98 -22.92
C ASP A 138 -10.99 2.02 -21.48
N ALA A 139 -9.72 2.44 -21.27
CA ALA A 139 -9.16 2.46 -19.92
C ALA A 139 -9.94 3.46 -19.04
N PRO A 140 -10.39 3.06 -17.85
CA PRO A 140 -11.04 3.97 -16.90
C PRO A 140 -10.02 4.96 -16.32
N PHE A 141 -10.55 6.05 -15.76
CA PHE A 141 -9.78 7.07 -15.06
C PHE A 141 -10.07 6.98 -13.57
N LEU A 142 -9.05 6.99 -12.75
CA LEU A 142 -9.18 7.08 -11.31
C LEU A 142 -9.15 8.54 -10.90
N LEU A 143 -10.23 9.03 -10.31
CA LEU A 143 -10.31 10.37 -9.73
C LEU A 143 -10.36 10.26 -8.21
N TYR A 144 -9.68 11.18 -7.54
CA TYR A 144 -9.68 11.22 -6.08
C TYR A 144 -10.97 11.82 -5.53
N LEU A 145 -11.24 11.52 -4.27
CA LEU A 145 -12.48 11.86 -3.61
C LEU A 145 -12.75 13.37 -3.52
N ASP A 146 -11.73 14.18 -3.36
CA ASP A 146 -11.86 15.64 -3.36
C ASP A 146 -12.30 16.18 -4.73
N ILE A 147 -11.81 15.56 -5.81
CA ILE A 147 -12.26 15.87 -7.19
C ILE A 147 -13.70 15.40 -7.38
N ILE A 148 -14.03 14.17 -6.95
CA ILE A 148 -15.39 13.62 -7.03
C ILE A 148 -16.36 14.47 -6.23
N ASP A 149 -16.03 14.85 -5.00
CA ASP A 149 -16.83 15.73 -4.17
C ASP A 149 -17.10 17.09 -4.82
N LYS A 150 -16.13 17.63 -5.57
CA LYS A 150 -16.31 18.87 -6.30
C LYS A 150 -17.15 18.69 -7.54
N ILE A 151 -17.00 17.58 -8.25
CA ILE A 151 -17.86 17.21 -9.38
C ILE A 151 -19.34 17.12 -8.93
N ASP A 152 -19.58 16.52 -7.77
CA ASP A 152 -20.95 16.37 -7.22
C ASP A 152 -21.59 17.71 -6.82
N LYS A 153 -20.79 18.70 -6.45
CA LYS A 153 -21.25 20.01 -5.94
C LYS A 153 -21.26 21.14 -6.97
N ASP A 154 -20.50 21.01 -8.05
CA ASP A 154 -20.27 22.06 -9.05
C ASP A 154 -20.47 21.51 -10.45
N GLU A 155 -21.64 21.79 -11.03
CA GLU A 155 -22.04 21.38 -12.39
C GLU A 155 -21.04 21.87 -13.46
N ASN A 156 -20.57 23.12 -13.35
CA ASN A 156 -19.62 23.67 -14.32
C ASN A 156 -18.26 22.95 -14.23
N TYR A 157 -17.85 22.60 -13.02
CA TYR A 157 -16.62 21.81 -12.84
C TYR A 157 -16.77 20.40 -13.42
N ARG A 158 -17.90 19.76 -13.17
CA ARG A 158 -18.27 18.46 -13.73
C ARG A 158 -18.16 18.47 -15.26
N LEU A 159 -18.82 19.41 -15.91
CA LEU A 159 -18.79 19.53 -17.37
C LEU A 159 -17.37 19.74 -17.92
N LYS A 160 -16.52 20.49 -17.22
CA LYS A 160 -15.11 20.66 -17.61
C LYS A 160 -14.34 19.34 -17.53
N VAL A 161 -14.51 18.55 -16.46
CA VAL A 161 -13.83 17.27 -16.27
C VAL A 161 -14.31 16.26 -17.32
N GLU A 162 -15.63 16.18 -17.55
CA GLU A 162 -16.20 15.28 -18.57
C GLU A 162 -15.68 15.61 -19.98
N ASN A 163 -15.69 16.88 -20.36
CA ASN A 163 -15.19 17.34 -21.65
C ASN A 163 -13.69 17.05 -21.80
N TRP A 164 -12.91 17.24 -20.74
CA TRP A 164 -11.48 16.93 -20.76
C TRP A 164 -11.21 15.45 -20.93
N ILE A 165 -11.93 14.58 -20.23
CA ILE A 165 -11.82 13.12 -20.36
C ILE A 165 -12.18 12.69 -21.78
N LYS A 166 -13.32 13.20 -22.29
CA LYS A 166 -13.76 12.90 -23.66
C LYS A 166 -12.71 13.33 -24.69
N MET A 167 -12.24 14.56 -24.62
CA MET A 167 -11.23 15.08 -25.53
C MET A 167 -9.92 14.27 -25.46
N SER A 168 -9.49 13.87 -24.28
CA SER A 168 -8.31 12.98 -24.11
C SER A 168 -8.48 11.65 -24.82
N LYS A 169 -9.65 11.03 -24.67
CA LYS A 169 -9.98 9.76 -25.33
C LYS A 169 -10.05 9.91 -26.85
N ASP A 170 -10.76 10.94 -27.34
CA ASP A 170 -10.90 11.21 -28.77
C ASP A 170 -9.52 11.43 -29.42
N LEU A 171 -8.64 12.26 -28.83
CA LEU A 171 -7.28 12.47 -29.31
C LEU A 171 -6.42 11.19 -29.28
N TYR A 172 -6.57 10.38 -28.23
CA TYR A 172 -5.89 9.09 -28.16
C TYR A 172 -6.31 8.19 -29.30
N GLU A 173 -7.61 8.01 -29.53
CA GLU A 173 -8.16 7.16 -30.58
C GLU A 173 -7.82 7.65 -31.99
N GLU A 174 -7.95 8.95 -32.24
CA GLU A 174 -7.54 9.55 -33.50
C GLU A 174 -6.06 9.27 -33.79
N THR A 175 -5.19 9.43 -32.78
CA THR A 175 -3.76 9.17 -32.94
C THR A 175 -3.45 7.69 -33.13
N VAL A 176 -4.14 6.80 -32.42
CA VAL A 176 -4.01 5.34 -32.60
C VAL A 176 -4.30 4.94 -34.06
N ASN A 177 -5.26 5.60 -34.69
CA ASN A 177 -5.68 5.30 -36.06
C ASN A 177 -4.79 5.93 -37.15
N MET A 178 -3.76 6.72 -36.77
CA MET A 178 -2.88 7.40 -37.75
C MET A 178 -1.83 6.48 -38.40
N GLY A 179 -1.54 5.30 -37.84
CA GLY A 179 -0.55 4.39 -38.43
C GLY A 179 0.22 3.50 -37.46
N GLU A 180 1.22 2.78 -37.98
CA GLU A 180 1.91 1.66 -37.30
C GLU A 180 2.64 2.01 -35.98
N SER A 181 3.09 3.24 -35.76
CA SER A 181 3.75 3.65 -34.51
C SER A 181 2.85 4.45 -33.57
N SER A 182 1.58 4.52 -33.86
CA SER A 182 0.61 5.45 -33.30
C SER A 182 0.34 5.23 -31.82
N TRP A 183 0.35 4.00 -31.33
CA TRP A 183 0.10 3.72 -29.93
C TRP A 183 1.16 4.33 -28.99
N GLN A 184 2.42 4.35 -29.41
CA GLN A 184 3.48 5.00 -28.63
C GLN A 184 3.27 6.51 -28.54
N SER A 185 2.84 7.13 -29.63
CA SER A 185 2.57 8.57 -29.68
C SER A 185 1.25 8.91 -28.99
N ALA A 186 0.22 8.12 -29.19
CA ALA A 186 -1.12 8.31 -28.63
C ALA A 186 -1.12 8.40 -27.11
N ARG A 187 -0.28 7.62 -26.42
CA ARG A 187 -0.18 7.66 -24.96
C ARG A 187 0.20 9.04 -24.37
N ALA A 188 0.70 9.95 -25.20
CA ALA A 188 0.94 11.33 -24.77
C ALA A 188 -0.35 12.07 -24.41
N PHE A 189 -1.49 11.61 -24.93
CA PHE A 189 -2.81 12.18 -24.64
C PHE A 189 -3.51 11.51 -23.45
N LEU A 190 -2.93 10.40 -22.93
CA LEU A 190 -3.49 9.76 -21.72
C LEU A 190 -3.10 10.55 -20.47
N PRO A 191 -4.09 11.00 -19.70
CA PRO A 191 -3.80 11.72 -18.47
C PRO A 191 -3.22 10.81 -17.38
N GLN A 192 -2.58 11.43 -16.39
CA GLN A 192 -1.92 10.71 -15.28
C GLN A 192 -2.90 9.92 -14.39
N CYS A 193 -4.19 10.27 -14.41
CA CYS A 193 -5.24 9.54 -13.70
C CYS A 193 -5.75 8.32 -14.47
N VAL A 194 -5.18 7.99 -15.65
CA VAL A 194 -5.55 6.76 -16.35
C VAL A 194 -5.18 5.53 -15.53
N ASN A 195 -6.08 4.55 -15.54
CA ASN A 195 -5.89 3.27 -14.86
C ASN A 195 -4.61 2.56 -15.32
N HIS A 196 -3.89 2.02 -14.37
CA HIS A 196 -2.68 1.26 -14.56
C HIS A 196 -2.70 -0.03 -13.74
N SER A 197 -2.30 -1.14 -14.36
CA SER A 197 -2.25 -2.46 -13.73
C SER A 197 -0.83 -3.01 -13.79
N TYR A 198 -0.40 -3.70 -12.75
CA TYR A 198 0.94 -4.24 -12.65
C TYR A 198 1.04 -5.35 -11.60
N ILE A 199 2.08 -6.16 -11.74
CA ILE A 199 2.54 -7.08 -10.69
C ILE A 199 3.80 -6.49 -10.08
N PHE A 200 3.92 -6.59 -8.77
CA PHE A 200 5.17 -6.27 -8.09
C PHE A 200 5.49 -7.32 -7.03
N GLY A 201 6.78 -7.49 -6.79
CA GLY A 201 7.27 -8.26 -5.66
C GLY A 201 8.15 -7.39 -4.77
N MET A 202 8.10 -7.65 -3.46
CA MET A 202 8.86 -6.90 -2.48
C MET A 202 9.22 -7.77 -1.29
N ASN A 203 10.47 -7.65 -0.81
CA ASN A 203 10.84 -8.30 0.43
C ASN A 203 10.26 -7.56 1.65
N PHE A 204 10.13 -8.25 2.77
CA PHE A 204 9.44 -7.72 3.95
C PHE A 204 10.15 -6.51 4.56
N LEU A 205 11.48 -6.46 4.52
CA LEU A 205 12.25 -5.31 5.02
C LEU A 205 11.95 -4.04 4.21
N ALA A 206 11.96 -4.16 2.87
CA ALA A 206 11.60 -3.08 1.96
C ALA A 206 10.14 -2.66 2.15
N LEU A 207 9.24 -3.64 2.28
CA LEU A 207 7.82 -3.39 2.51
C LEU A 207 7.58 -2.61 3.80
N ARG A 208 8.24 -2.96 4.91
CA ARG A 208 8.19 -2.18 6.16
C ARG A 208 8.67 -0.75 5.97
N GLY A 209 9.80 -0.57 5.28
CA GLY A 209 10.32 0.76 4.97
C GLY A 209 9.34 1.60 4.15
N GLN A 210 8.66 0.96 3.20
CA GLN A 210 7.63 1.61 2.38
C GLN A 210 6.38 1.94 3.20
N MET A 211 5.88 1.00 4.01
CA MET A 211 4.71 1.19 4.87
C MET A 211 4.87 2.33 5.87
N ASN A 212 6.07 2.56 6.40
CA ASN A 212 6.34 3.68 7.29
C ASN A 212 5.93 5.04 6.67
N ARG A 213 6.06 5.21 5.38
CA ARG A 213 5.65 6.42 4.66
C ARG A 213 4.26 6.30 4.09
N ARG A 214 3.99 5.25 3.34
CA ARG A 214 2.81 5.12 2.49
C ARG A 214 1.52 4.81 3.25
N LEU A 215 1.61 4.38 4.51
CA LEU A 215 0.43 4.28 5.38
C LEU A 215 0.05 5.63 6.03
N MET A 216 0.81 6.69 5.82
CA MET A 216 0.49 8.01 6.35
C MET A 216 -0.43 8.78 5.41
N ALA A 217 -1.47 9.40 5.95
CA ALA A 217 -2.48 10.13 5.19
C ALA A 217 -1.98 11.39 4.47
N CYS A 218 -0.73 11.81 4.69
CA CYS A 218 -0.10 12.90 3.94
C CYS A 218 0.35 12.48 2.53
N GLU A 219 0.32 11.20 2.24
CA GLU A 219 0.59 10.67 0.90
C GLU A 219 -0.68 10.77 0.03
N GLN A 220 -0.54 10.54 -1.27
CA GLN A 220 -1.69 10.53 -2.18
C GLN A 220 -2.68 9.42 -1.81
N GLU A 221 -3.95 9.70 -1.93
CA GLU A 221 -5.06 8.85 -1.52
C GLU A 221 -4.95 7.42 -2.06
N GLY A 222 -4.72 7.25 -3.37
CA GLY A 222 -4.58 5.94 -3.99
C GLY A 222 -3.40 5.14 -3.44
N ILE A 223 -2.29 5.80 -3.13
CA ILE A 223 -1.11 5.17 -2.51
C ILE A 223 -1.41 4.75 -1.08
N VAL A 224 -2.10 5.58 -0.32
CA VAL A 224 -2.49 5.26 1.07
C VAL A 224 -3.42 4.05 1.08
N ALA A 225 -4.47 4.08 0.26
CA ALA A 225 -5.43 2.98 0.14
C ALA A 225 -4.73 1.67 -0.27
N LEU A 226 -3.91 1.70 -1.33
CA LEU A 226 -3.13 0.55 -1.80
C LEU A 226 -2.33 -0.12 -0.66
N HIS A 227 -1.62 0.69 0.14
CA HIS A 227 -0.75 0.13 1.19
C HIS A 227 -1.53 -0.39 2.39
N TRP A 228 -2.69 0.20 2.71
CA TRP A 228 -3.59 -0.37 3.71
C TRP A 228 -4.19 -1.70 3.25
N TYR A 229 -4.56 -1.84 1.97
CA TYR A 229 -5.02 -3.12 1.44
C TYR A 229 -3.93 -4.19 1.45
N ILE A 230 -2.70 -3.84 1.04
CA ILE A 230 -1.55 -4.77 1.10
C ILE A 230 -1.32 -5.23 2.56
N ARG A 231 -1.37 -4.29 3.52
CA ARG A 231 -1.23 -4.62 4.94
C ARG A 231 -2.33 -5.56 5.41
N ASP A 232 -3.58 -5.29 5.02
CA ASP A 232 -4.74 -6.11 5.39
C ASP A 232 -4.63 -7.54 4.84
N LEU A 233 -4.20 -7.69 3.58
CA LEU A 233 -3.94 -8.99 2.98
C LEU A 233 -2.88 -9.79 3.74
N ILE A 234 -1.81 -9.12 4.20
CA ILE A 234 -0.79 -9.76 5.04
C ILE A 234 -1.35 -10.08 6.42
N ASP A 235 -2.19 -9.21 7.00
CA ASP A 235 -2.84 -9.43 8.29
C ASP A 235 -3.76 -10.65 8.29
N MET A 236 -4.46 -10.89 7.18
CA MET A 236 -5.31 -12.07 7.00
C MET A 236 -4.52 -13.39 7.10
N GLU A 237 -3.25 -13.41 6.68
CA GLU A 237 -2.42 -14.61 6.71
C GLU A 237 -1.42 -14.64 7.86
N PHE A 238 -0.83 -13.49 8.20
CA PHE A 238 0.26 -13.36 9.16
C PHE A 238 0.03 -12.14 10.08
N PRO A 239 -0.97 -12.18 10.98
CA PRO A 239 -1.29 -11.06 11.88
C PRO A 239 -0.09 -10.55 12.67
N PHE A 240 0.79 -11.45 13.10
CA PHE A 240 2.00 -11.08 13.82
C PHE A 240 2.96 -10.24 12.94
N LEU A 241 3.21 -10.64 11.69
CA LEU A 241 4.02 -9.83 10.76
C LEU A 241 3.36 -8.49 10.45
N ALA A 242 2.06 -8.49 10.18
CA ALA A 242 1.31 -7.28 9.86
C ALA A 242 1.36 -6.24 10.99
N SER A 243 1.51 -6.65 12.25
CA SER A 243 1.65 -5.75 13.39
C SER A 243 2.91 -4.86 13.30
N PHE A 244 3.89 -5.22 12.48
CA PHE A 244 5.10 -4.43 12.21
C PHE A 244 4.99 -3.56 10.95
N LEU A 245 3.93 -3.68 10.17
CA LEU A 245 3.62 -2.83 9.02
C LEU A 245 2.80 -1.63 9.48
N LYS A 246 3.44 -0.55 9.82
CA LYS A 246 2.82 0.62 10.46
C LYS A 246 3.35 1.95 9.93
N PRO A 247 2.56 3.03 9.99
CA PRO A 247 3.03 4.36 9.63
C PRO A 247 4.10 4.87 10.61
N ALA A 248 4.99 5.72 10.13
CA ALA A 248 6.09 6.26 10.95
C ALA A 248 5.59 7.05 12.17
N CYS A 249 4.43 7.69 12.08
CA CYS A 249 3.83 8.41 13.19
C CYS A 249 3.44 7.48 14.36
N ASP A 250 3.11 6.20 14.11
CA ASP A 250 2.86 5.22 15.16
C ASP A 250 4.15 4.79 15.87
N ASN A 251 5.29 4.78 15.16
CA ASN A 251 6.60 4.60 15.78
C ASN A 251 6.91 5.77 16.73
N ALA A 252 6.65 6.99 16.26
CA ALA A 252 6.90 8.22 17.03
C ALA A 252 5.85 8.46 18.14
N LYS A 253 4.70 7.76 18.11
CA LYS A 253 3.53 7.97 18.97
C LYS A 253 3.03 9.42 18.97
N ARG A 254 3.19 10.12 17.87
CA ARG A 254 2.77 11.52 17.66
C ARG A 254 2.72 11.83 16.16
N CYS A 255 2.07 12.95 15.79
CA CYS A 255 2.14 13.45 14.43
C CYS A 255 3.55 14.00 14.14
N ILE A 256 4.32 13.30 13.31
CA ILE A 256 5.71 13.68 12.98
C ILE A 256 5.79 14.92 12.08
N TYR A 257 4.69 15.28 11.40
CA TYR A 257 4.61 16.44 10.53
C TYR A 257 4.21 17.70 11.27
N MET A 258 3.37 17.58 12.29
CA MET A 258 2.87 18.72 13.07
C MET A 258 3.68 19.00 14.34
N GLU A 259 4.36 17.99 14.87
CA GLU A 259 5.13 18.07 16.13
C GLU A 259 6.61 17.70 15.94
N GLY A 260 7.13 17.78 14.72
CA GLY A 260 8.52 17.47 14.39
C GLY A 260 9.50 18.60 14.76
N PRO A 261 10.82 18.41 14.57
CA PRO A 261 11.81 19.47 14.71
C PRO A 261 11.43 20.67 13.83
N GLU A 262 11.69 21.88 14.31
CA GLU A 262 11.20 23.16 13.71
C GLU A 262 11.33 23.28 12.18
N GLY A 263 12.35 22.70 11.57
CA GLY A 263 12.54 22.74 10.12
C GLY A 263 11.55 21.90 9.31
N MET A 264 11.12 20.74 9.83
CA MET A 264 10.15 19.87 9.14
C MET A 264 8.72 20.35 9.34
N THR A 265 8.39 20.81 10.53
CA THR A 265 7.06 21.31 10.85
C THR A 265 6.71 22.53 9.97
N LYS A 266 7.65 23.45 9.75
CA LYS A 266 7.44 24.63 8.91
C LYS A 266 7.20 24.28 7.44
N TYR A 267 7.81 23.23 6.93
CA TYR A 267 7.66 22.83 5.52
C TYR A 267 6.36 22.04 5.28
N PHE A 268 5.96 21.19 6.20
CA PHE A 268 4.79 20.32 6.05
C PHE A 268 3.53 20.85 6.75
N SER A 269 3.64 21.74 7.72
CA SER A 269 2.46 22.37 8.35
C SER A 269 1.60 23.18 7.37
N ASN A 270 2.18 23.58 6.26
CA ASN A 270 1.46 24.25 5.17
C ASN A 270 0.61 23.28 4.32
N LEU A 271 0.75 21.97 4.54
CA LEU A 271 0.14 20.95 3.68
C LEU A 271 -1.09 20.29 4.32
N PHE A 272 -1.26 20.30 5.64
CA PHE A 272 -2.44 19.69 6.27
C PHE A 272 -2.64 19.99 7.78
N ASP A 273 -3.90 20.03 8.19
CA ASP A 273 -4.34 20.26 9.60
C ASP A 273 -4.23 19.01 10.50
N GLY A 274 -3.53 18.00 10.04
CA GLY A 274 -3.49 16.68 10.65
C GLY A 274 -4.56 15.75 10.07
N CYS A 275 -4.25 14.46 10.09
CA CYS A 275 -5.08 13.42 9.49
C CYS A 275 -6.07 12.77 10.47
N GLY A 276 -6.25 13.33 11.68
CA GLY A 276 -7.12 12.77 12.71
C GLY A 276 -6.56 11.55 13.46
N ARG A 277 -5.43 10.97 13.02
CA ARG A 277 -4.82 9.81 13.69
C ARG A 277 -4.18 10.14 15.04
N TRP A 278 -3.59 11.33 15.17
CA TRP A 278 -2.97 11.83 16.39
C TRP A 278 -3.52 13.22 16.72
N GLU A 279 -3.79 13.46 18.02
CA GLU A 279 -4.12 14.79 18.49
C GLU A 279 -2.91 15.72 18.32
N VAL A 280 -3.14 16.89 17.74
CA VAL A 280 -2.13 17.94 17.59
C VAL A 280 -2.29 18.94 18.72
N LYS A 281 -1.29 19.05 19.59
CA LYS A 281 -1.36 19.87 20.81
C LYS A 281 -1.36 21.38 20.56
N ASN A 282 -0.90 21.86 19.41
CA ASN A 282 -0.69 23.28 19.10
C ASN A 282 -1.55 23.78 17.93
N LYS A 283 -2.82 23.43 17.87
CA LYS A 283 -3.74 23.90 16.81
C LYS A 283 -3.95 25.42 16.80
N GLU A 284 -3.70 26.11 17.92
CA GLU A 284 -4.07 27.53 18.07
C GLU A 284 -3.09 28.52 17.44
N ASN A 285 -1.85 28.11 17.14
CA ASN A 285 -0.82 28.97 16.55
C ASN A 285 -0.67 28.86 15.03
N SER A 286 -1.56 28.20 14.34
CA SER A 286 -1.44 28.06 12.89
C SER A 286 -2.15 29.21 12.16
N GLU A 287 -1.37 30.17 11.65
CA GLU A 287 -1.76 31.08 10.57
C GLU A 287 -2.15 30.34 9.27
N TYR A 288 -2.21 29.01 9.30
CA TYR A 288 -2.27 28.10 8.15
C TYR A 288 -3.62 27.40 7.98
N LYS A 289 -4.69 27.92 8.59
CA LYS A 289 -6.03 27.28 8.58
C LYS A 289 -6.70 27.17 7.20
N GLU A 290 -6.21 27.84 6.18
CA GLU A 290 -6.90 27.92 4.88
C GLU A 290 -6.37 26.98 3.78
N PHE A 291 -5.20 26.37 3.94
CA PHE A 291 -4.58 25.55 2.87
C PHE A 291 -4.81 24.04 2.95
N ASN A 292 -5.61 23.57 3.84
CA ASN A 292 -5.53 22.26 4.44
C ASN A 292 -6.58 21.23 4.08
N LYS A 293 -7.01 21.17 2.85
CA LYS A 293 -8.02 20.18 2.43
C LYS A 293 -7.48 19.04 1.58
N SER A 294 -6.18 18.93 1.39
CA SER A 294 -5.58 17.98 0.45
C SER A 294 -5.04 16.69 1.07
N CYS A 295 -5.19 16.50 2.38
CA CYS A 295 -4.75 15.26 3.01
C CYS A 295 -5.93 14.34 3.28
N THR A 296 -5.74 13.10 2.94
CA THR A 296 -6.71 12.05 3.22
C THR A 296 -6.91 11.91 4.71
N ASP A 297 -8.10 12.19 5.21
CA ASP A 297 -8.47 11.98 6.61
C ASP A 297 -8.60 10.47 6.85
N TYR A 298 -7.98 9.95 7.92
CA TYR A 298 -8.12 8.53 8.28
C TYR A 298 -9.57 8.13 8.58
N ASN A 299 -10.38 9.03 9.14
CA ASN A 299 -11.79 8.74 9.36
C ASN A 299 -12.53 8.57 8.03
N ARG A 300 -12.22 9.42 7.06
CA ARG A 300 -12.79 9.32 5.71
C ARG A 300 -12.36 8.02 5.01
N LEU A 301 -11.10 7.61 5.12
CA LEU A 301 -10.66 6.31 4.60
C LEU A 301 -11.45 5.15 5.23
N LYS A 302 -11.70 5.19 6.55
CA LYS A 302 -12.52 4.19 7.23
C LYS A 302 -13.98 4.18 6.75
N GLU A 303 -14.57 5.35 6.55
CA GLU A 303 -15.94 5.50 5.99
C GLU A 303 -16.05 4.92 4.59
N LEU A 304 -14.97 4.97 3.82
CA LEU A 304 -14.87 4.40 2.47
C LEU A 304 -14.53 2.90 2.45
N GLY A 305 -14.40 2.28 3.63
CA GLY A 305 -14.10 0.86 3.74
C GLY A 305 -12.62 0.50 3.58
N VAL A 306 -11.71 1.47 3.54
CA VAL A 306 -10.26 1.21 3.57
C VAL A 306 -9.90 0.63 4.95
N PRO A 307 -9.19 -0.51 5.05
CA PRO A 307 -8.93 -1.22 6.30
C PRO A 307 -7.86 -0.54 7.16
N VAL A 308 -8.11 0.71 7.53
CA VAL A 308 -7.21 1.50 8.39
C VAL A 308 -7.26 0.97 9.81
N VAL A 309 -6.13 0.49 10.31
CA VAL A 309 -6.01 -0.13 11.62
C VAL A 309 -5.81 0.93 12.72
N ASP A 310 -6.42 0.73 13.87
CA ASP A 310 -6.22 1.59 15.02
C ASP A 310 -4.77 1.54 15.53
N LYS A 311 -4.28 2.69 15.98
CA LYS A 311 -2.90 2.87 16.46
C LYS A 311 -2.48 1.90 17.57
N ASP A 312 -3.46 1.36 18.31
CA ASP A 312 -3.20 0.41 19.39
C ASP A 312 -2.93 -1.04 18.93
N CYS A 313 -3.13 -1.34 17.66
CA CYS A 313 -2.92 -2.68 17.12
C CYS A 313 -1.46 -3.02 16.76
N PHE A 314 -0.55 -2.06 16.89
CA PHE A 314 0.83 -2.22 16.46
C PHE A 314 1.81 -2.54 17.60
N ASN A 315 2.75 -3.47 17.34
CA ASN A 315 3.88 -3.80 18.23
C ASN A 315 3.50 -4.03 19.70
N LYS A 316 2.54 -4.89 19.96
CA LYS A 316 2.12 -5.23 21.33
C LYS A 316 2.84 -6.45 21.90
N TYR A 317 3.78 -7.02 21.16
CA TYR A 317 4.39 -8.30 21.55
C TYR A 317 5.68 -8.09 22.34
N SER A 318 5.79 -8.78 23.45
CA SER A 318 7.00 -9.00 24.25
C SER A 318 7.47 -10.45 24.12
N GLU A 319 8.65 -10.78 24.63
CA GLU A 319 9.20 -12.15 24.58
C GLU A 319 8.33 -13.20 25.30
N SER A 320 7.48 -12.78 26.21
CA SER A 320 6.53 -13.63 26.96
C SER A 320 5.19 -13.82 26.25
N ASP A 321 4.96 -13.18 25.12
CA ASP A 321 3.64 -13.10 24.49
C ASP A 321 3.38 -14.17 23.43
N PHE A 322 4.16 -15.26 23.42
CA PHE A 322 3.96 -16.39 22.50
C PHE A 322 2.52 -16.94 22.57
N GLU A 323 1.98 -17.08 23.77
CA GLU A 323 0.60 -17.57 23.99
C GLU A 323 -0.49 -16.58 23.53
N LYS A 324 -0.14 -15.31 23.30
CA LYS A 324 -1.05 -14.27 22.80
C LYS A 324 -1.09 -14.17 21.29
N LEU A 325 -0.26 -14.95 20.60
CA LEU A 325 -0.28 -14.98 19.14
C LEU A 325 -1.62 -15.48 18.63
N ASP A 326 -2.01 -14.98 17.46
CA ASP A 326 -3.10 -15.55 16.69
C ASP A 326 -2.83 -17.03 16.42
N GLN A 327 -3.90 -17.83 16.35
CA GLN A 327 -3.79 -19.27 16.17
C GLN A 327 -3.07 -19.65 14.85
N LYS A 328 -3.22 -18.87 13.79
CA LYS A 328 -2.52 -19.08 12.53
C LYS A 328 -1.01 -18.94 12.72
N ASP A 329 -0.57 -17.81 13.29
CA ASP A 329 0.84 -17.54 13.54
C ASP A 329 1.45 -18.57 14.48
N ARG A 330 0.75 -18.90 15.56
CA ARG A 330 1.20 -19.87 16.53
C ARG A 330 1.47 -21.24 15.90
N LYS A 331 0.56 -21.74 15.06
CA LYS A 331 0.74 -23.01 14.32
C LYS A 331 2.01 -22.99 13.47
N LEU A 332 2.32 -21.88 12.83
CA LEU A 332 3.52 -21.76 12.00
C LEU A 332 4.80 -21.88 12.82
N PHE A 333 4.83 -21.37 14.08
CA PHE A 333 5.96 -21.57 14.99
C PHE A 333 6.05 -23.00 15.50
N GLU A 334 4.95 -23.72 15.63
CA GLU A 334 4.87 -25.10 16.13
C GLU A 334 5.20 -26.15 15.04
N GLU A 335 5.22 -25.79 13.75
CA GLU A 335 5.62 -26.66 12.64
C GLU A 335 7.00 -27.28 12.87
N LYS A 336 7.16 -28.58 12.52
CA LYS A 336 8.42 -29.33 12.65
C LYS A 336 9.41 -29.04 11.52
#